data_1e630818b3d3ff083f51490bf94dc18a
#
_entry.id   1e630818b3d3ff083f51490bf94dc18a
#
_cell.length_a   1.000
_cell.length_b   1.000
_cell.length_c   1.000
_cell.angle_alpha   90.00
_cell.angle_beta   90.00
_cell.angle_gamma   90.00
#
_symmetry.space_group_name_H-M   'P 1'
#
loop_
_entity.id
_entity.type
_entity.pdbx_description
1 polymer ?
#
loop_
_entity_poly.entity_id
_entity_poly.type
_entity_poly.pdbx_seq_one_letter_code
_entity_poly.pdbx_strand_id
1 'polypeptide(L)'
;MQKKFPLNPGEALGMMGGGQLGRMFAIEAAYMGYHVTVLEPGELPPAAEVSLHHIARPYLSEEGLDALAADTAAVSTEFENVPAQALDRLAQNVFVAPPGSAVAVAQDRNREKHFIESVAHVPVAPHCRISAQSDIEAVEDSLFPAILKTARLGYDGKGQVLVDSRQDLARAFESLHGVDCILEKRLKLFKEVSVIVA
;
A
#
# COMPACT_ATOMS: atom_id res chain seq x y z
N MET A 1 -7.22 22.99 14.97
CA MET A 1 -8.69 22.81 15.10
C MET A 1 -9.07 21.62 14.25
N GLN A 2 -9.54 20.50 14.84
CA GLN A 2 -10.02 19.37 14.04
C GLN A 2 -11.23 19.84 13.21
N LYS A 3 -11.16 19.67 11.89
CA LYS A 3 -12.27 19.99 11.00
C LYS A 3 -13.48 19.09 11.31
N LYS A 4 -14.66 19.66 11.20
CA LYS A 4 -15.92 19.01 11.54
C LYS A 4 -16.44 18.23 10.32
N PHE A 5 -16.69 16.94 10.48
CA PHE A 5 -17.37 16.15 9.46
C PHE A 5 -18.89 16.33 9.52
N PRO A 6 -19.60 16.20 8.38
CA PRO A 6 -19.06 15.94 7.04
C PRO A 6 -18.36 17.16 6.41
N LEU A 7 -17.50 16.91 5.42
CA LEU A 7 -16.92 17.96 4.58
C LEU A 7 -17.98 18.48 3.61
N ASN A 8 -17.89 19.79 3.30
CA ASN A 8 -18.84 20.41 2.37
C ASN A 8 -18.24 20.56 0.98
N PRO A 9 -19.04 20.54 -0.09
CA PRO A 9 -18.59 20.92 -1.42
C PRO A 9 -17.90 22.29 -1.39
N GLY A 10 -16.81 22.41 -2.18
CA GLY A 10 -15.91 23.57 -2.17
C GLY A 10 -14.69 23.42 -1.26
N GLU A 11 -14.68 22.45 -0.32
CA GLU A 11 -13.47 22.13 0.44
C GLU A 11 -12.48 21.34 -0.41
N ALA A 12 -11.17 21.44 -0.10
CA ALA A 12 -10.14 20.71 -0.79
C ALA A 12 -9.79 19.38 -0.09
N LEU A 13 -9.56 18.35 -0.89
CA LEU A 13 -9.09 17.04 -0.48
C LEU A 13 -7.63 16.86 -0.92
N GLY A 14 -6.80 16.29 -0.05
CA GLY A 14 -5.42 15.94 -0.36
C GLY A 14 -5.31 14.51 -0.90
N MET A 15 -4.45 14.34 -1.89
CA MET A 15 -4.10 13.03 -2.41
C MET A 15 -2.58 12.83 -2.37
N MET A 16 -2.13 11.80 -1.68
CA MET A 16 -0.75 11.34 -1.70
C MET A 16 -0.61 10.29 -2.81
N GLY A 17 0.17 10.63 -3.83
CA GLY A 17 0.26 9.85 -5.06
C GLY A 17 -0.48 10.51 -6.22
N GLY A 18 0.18 10.52 -7.38
CA GLY A 18 -0.28 11.25 -8.57
C GLY A 18 -0.55 10.36 -9.78
N GLY A 19 -0.67 9.06 -9.61
CA GLY A 19 -0.90 8.11 -10.67
C GLY A 19 -2.33 8.08 -11.19
N GLN A 20 -2.68 6.94 -11.79
CA GLN A 20 -3.96 6.78 -12.46
C GLN A 20 -5.15 6.74 -11.49
N LEU A 21 -4.97 6.12 -10.32
CA LEU A 21 -6.03 6.07 -9.31
C LEU A 21 -6.25 7.45 -8.67
N GLY A 22 -5.16 8.20 -8.40
CA GLY A 22 -5.25 9.59 -7.96
C GLY A 22 -5.96 10.49 -8.97
N ARG A 23 -5.73 10.27 -10.28
CA ARG A 23 -6.47 10.95 -11.35
C ARG A 23 -7.97 10.63 -11.30
N MET A 24 -8.33 9.35 -11.17
CA MET A 24 -9.73 8.93 -11.06
C MET A 24 -10.40 9.54 -9.82
N PHE A 25 -9.72 9.51 -8.68
CA PHE A 25 -10.19 10.15 -7.47
C PHE A 25 -10.45 11.66 -7.67
N ALA A 26 -9.51 12.39 -8.29
CA ALA A 26 -9.65 13.83 -8.51
C ALA A 26 -10.83 14.16 -9.42
N ILE A 27 -11.09 13.34 -10.45
CA ILE A 27 -12.24 13.51 -11.35
C ILE A 27 -13.55 13.31 -10.58
N GLU A 28 -13.67 12.23 -9.80
CA GLU A 28 -14.88 11.93 -9.04
C GLU A 28 -15.11 12.97 -7.92
N ALA A 29 -14.05 13.40 -7.25
CA ALA A 29 -14.14 14.49 -6.28
C ALA A 29 -14.67 15.77 -6.90
N ALA A 30 -14.20 16.12 -8.10
CA ALA A 30 -14.70 17.30 -8.82
C ALA A 30 -16.19 17.19 -9.18
N TYR A 31 -16.68 16.01 -9.59
CA TYR A 31 -18.12 15.78 -9.81
C TYR A 31 -18.95 15.97 -8.56
N MET A 32 -18.39 15.71 -7.38
CA MET A 32 -19.04 15.92 -6.10
C MET A 32 -18.84 17.35 -5.54
N GLY A 33 -18.14 18.21 -6.29
CA GLY A 33 -17.91 19.61 -5.92
C GLY A 33 -16.72 19.85 -5.00
N TYR A 34 -15.81 18.90 -4.86
CA TYR A 34 -14.56 19.08 -4.11
C TYR A 34 -13.39 19.42 -5.02
N HIS A 35 -12.41 20.13 -4.48
CA HIS A 35 -11.12 20.33 -5.13
C HIS A 35 -10.11 19.29 -4.65
N VAL A 36 -9.10 19.00 -5.46
CA VAL A 36 -8.03 18.07 -5.07
C VAL A 36 -6.68 18.75 -5.20
N THR A 37 -5.87 18.61 -4.16
CA THR A 37 -4.44 18.96 -4.15
C THR A 37 -3.64 17.66 -4.08
N VAL A 38 -2.77 17.42 -5.05
CA VAL A 38 -1.96 16.21 -5.15
C VAL A 38 -0.53 16.51 -4.67
N LEU A 39 0.03 15.64 -3.81
CA LEU A 39 1.45 15.59 -3.52
C LEU A 39 2.07 14.38 -4.21
N GLU A 40 2.95 14.65 -5.18
CA GLU A 40 3.64 13.63 -5.98
C GLU A 40 4.99 14.17 -6.45
N PRO A 41 6.10 13.40 -6.31
CA PRO A 41 7.43 13.86 -6.72
C PRO A 41 7.58 14.15 -8.22
N GLY A 42 6.78 13.52 -9.09
CA GLY A 42 6.87 13.69 -10.55
C GLY A 42 6.50 15.10 -11.00
N GLU A 43 7.03 15.53 -12.14
CA GLU A 43 6.76 16.88 -12.67
C GLU A 43 5.33 17.05 -13.17
N LEU A 44 4.78 16.05 -13.85
CA LEU A 44 3.41 16.08 -14.39
C LEU A 44 2.76 14.69 -14.31
N PRO A 45 2.44 14.22 -13.11
CA PRO A 45 1.77 12.93 -12.94
C PRO A 45 0.31 13.01 -13.43
N PRO A 46 -0.31 11.88 -13.80
CA PRO A 46 -1.67 11.85 -14.34
C PRO A 46 -2.72 12.58 -13.51
N ALA A 47 -2.63 12.53 -12.18
CA ALA A 47 -3.55 13.23 -11.29
C ALA A 47 -3.36 14.75 -11.31
N ALA A 48 -2.15 15.25 -11.51
CA ALA A 48 -1.88 16.68 -11.55
C ALA A 48 -2.59 17.38 -12.70
N GLU A 49 -2.82 16.70 -13.82
CA GLU A 49 -3.53 17.27 -14.98
C GLU A 49 -5.00 17.65 -14.71
N VAL A 50 -5.60 17.06 -13.66
CA VAL A 50 -7.03 17.23 -13.33
C VAL A 50 -7.25 17.76 -11.92
N SER A 51 -6.18 17.99 -11.18
CA SER A 51 -6.22 18.54 -9.81
C SER A 51 -6.14 20.06 -9.81
N LEU A 52 -6.61 20.69 -8.75
CA LEU A 52 -6.51 22.13 -8.58
C LEU A 52 -5.06 22.56 -8.35
N HIS A 53 -4.34 21.82 -7.49
CA HIS A 53 -2.94 22.10 -7.18
C HIS A 53 -2.11 20.81 -7.23
N HIS A 54 -0.85 20.95 -7.62
CA HIS A 54 0.16 19.90 -7.57
C HIS A 54 1.37 20.38 -6.78
N ILE A 55 1.72 19.62 -5.76
CA ILE A 55 2.90 19.81 -4.93
C ILE A 55 3.98 18.82 -5.41
N ALA A 56 4.87 19.27 -6.30
CA ALA A 56 5.97 18.47 -6.84
C ALA A 56 7.11 18.37 -5.81
N ARG A 57 6.94 17.54 -4.78
CA ARG A 57 7.91 17.32 -3.70
C ARG A 57 7.96 15.84 -3.34
N PRO A 58 9.11 15.35 -2.80
CA PRO A 58 9.19 14.02 -2.21
C PRO A 58 8.13 13.83 -1.12
N TYR A 59 7.60 12.62 -0.98
CA TYR A 59 6.55 12.31 0.01
C TYR A 59 6.95 12.59 1.47
N LEU A 60 8.24 12.61 1.79
CA LEU A 60 8.77 12.93 3.12
C LEU A 60 9.28 14.39 3.23
N SER A 61 9.03 15.24 2.23
CA SER A 61 9.37 16.67 2.31
C SER A 61 8.49 17.35 3.35
N GLU A 62 9.10 17.93 4.38
CA GLU A 62 8.38 18.70 5.40
C GLU A 62 7.58 19.85 4.78
N GLU A 63 8.19 20.61 3.87
CA GLU A 63 7.52 21.70 3.14
C GLU A 63 6.30 21.18 2.33
N GLY A 64 6.46 20.03 1.65
CA GLY A 64 5.39 19.42 0.87
C GLY A 64 4.23 18.96 1.74
N LEU A 65 4.53 18.30 2.86
CA LEU A 65 3.53 17.83 3.81
C LEU A 65 2.81 18.98 4.51
N ASP A 66 3.53 20.02 4.91
CA ASP A 66 2.94 21.20 5.54
C ASP A 66 2.06 21.97 4.55
N ALA A 67 2.48 22.12 3.29
CA ALA A 67 1.68 22.73 2.24
C ALA A 67 0.39 21.93 1.97
N LEU A 68 0.48 20.58 1.88
CA LEU A 68 -0.69 19.74 1.69
C LEU A 68 -1.67 19.84 2.86
N ALA A 69 -1.17 19.79 4.10
CA ALA A 69 -1.99 19.89 5.30
C ALA A 69 -2.66 21.27 5.44
N ALA A 70 -2.01 22.34 5.00
CA ALA A 70 -2.55 23.69 5.04
C ALA A 70 -3.66 23.91 3.98
N ASP A 71 -3.54 23.27 2.83
CA ASP A 71 -4.42 23.44 1.68
C ASP A 71 -5.67 22.54 1.72
N THR A 72 -5.69 21.50 2.56
CA THR A 72 -6.70 20.44 2.48
C THR A 72 -7.46 20.22 3.79
N ALA A 73 -8.68 19.69 3.66
CA ALA A 73 -9.54 19.35 4.78
C ALA A 73 -9.37 17.91 5.26
N ALA A 74 -9.04 17.02 4.32
CA ALA A 74 -8.73 15.62 4.58
C ALA A 74 -7.72 15.14 3.52
N VAL A 75 -6.93 14.11 3.86
CA VAL A 75 -5.94 13.54 2.97
C VAL A 75 -6.15 12.03 2.85
N SER A 76 -6.01 11.53 1.63
CA SER A 76 -5.99 10.10 1.32
C SER A 76 -4.73 9.74 0.53
N THR A 77 -4.54 8.45 0.26
CA THR A 77 -3.47 7.94 -0.59
C THR A 77 -4.04 7.05 -1.69
N GLU A 78 -3.42 7.08 -2.89
CA GLU A 78 -3.89 6.27 -4.01
C GLU A 78 -3.37 4.83 -3.98
N PHE A 79 -2.26 4.60 -3.30
CA PHE A 79 -1.61 3.29 -3.29
C PHE A 79 -0.84 3.07 -1.98
N GLU A 80 -0.50 1.81 -1.70
CA GLU A 80 0.09 1.41 -0.42
C GLU A 80 1.55 1.85 -0.23
N ASN A 81 2.29 2.18 -1.29
CA ASN A 81 3.73 2.47 -1.17
C ASN A 81 4.07 3.92 -0.82
N VAL A 82 3.09 4.77 -0.55
CA VAL A 82 3.33 6.06 0.10
C VAL A 82 3.88 5.82 1.51
N PRO A 83 5.00 6.46 1.90
CA PRO A 83 5.57 6.23 3.23
C PRO A 83 4.55 6.46 4.35
N ALA A 84 4.32 5.46 5.20
CA ALA A 84 3.37 5.56 6.31
C ALA A 84 3.69 6.73 7.25
N GLN A 85 5.00 7.05 7.44
CA GLN A 85 5.44 8.18 8.23
C GLN A 85 4.93 9.53 7.69
N ALA A 86 4.76 9.67 6.37
CA ALA A 86 4.18 10.87 5.78
C ALA A 86 2.71 11.04 6.19
N LEU A 87 1.95 9.95 6.17
CA LEU A 87 0.55 9.94 6.62
C LEU A 87 0.44 10.23 8.12
N ASP A 88 1.32 9.65 8.94
CA ASP A 88 1.37 9.90 10.39
C ASP A 88 1.72 11.38 10.69
N ARG A 89 2.61 11.98 9.91
CA ARG A 89 2.95 13.42 10.03
C ARG A 89 1.78 14.31 9.64
N LEU A 90 1.09 14.00 8.55
CA LEU A 90 -0.11 14.72 8.11
C LEU A 90 -1.24 14.62 9.15
N ALA A 91 -1.43 13.45 9.75
CA ALA A 91 -2.47 13.20 10.75
C ALA A 91 -2.36 14.07 12.00
N GLN A 92 -1.22 14.72 12.24
CA GLN A 92 -1.05 15.68 13.33
C GLN A 92 -1.83 16.99 13.08
N ASN A 93 -2.10 17.32 11.81
CA ASN A 93 -2.66 18.61 11.41
C ASN A 93 -3.98 18.50 10.63
N VAL A 94 -4.20 17.40 9.92
CA VAL A 94 -5.35 17.17 9.04
C VAL A 94 -5.89 15.76 9.23
N PHE A 95 -7.16 15.54 8.90
CA PHE A 95 -7.73 14.18 8.89
C PHE A 95 -7.08 13.34 7.78
N VAL A 96 -6.66 12.13 8.11
CA VAL A 96 -6.01 11.20 7.16
C VAL A 96 -6.74 9.86 7.17
N ALA A 97 -7.14 9.39 6.01
CA ALA A 97 -7.75 8.09 5.80
C ALA A 97 -7.24 7.45 4.48
N PRO A 98 -6.74 6.21 4.51
CA PRO A 98 -6.52 5.38 5.69
C PRO A 98 -5.38 5.92 6.59
N PRO A 99 -5.36 5.57 7.89
CA PRO A 99 -4.28 6.00 8.77
C PRO A 99 -2.95 5.34 8.37
N GLY A 100 -1.83 6.02 8.67
CA GLY A 100 -0.48 5.50 8.36
C GLY A 100 -0.24 4.11 8.91
N SER A 101 -0.78 3.78 10.09
CA SER A 101 -0.68 2.43 10.68
C SER A 101 -1.32 1.33 9.83
N ALA A 102 -2.46 1.60 9.18
CA ALA A 102 -3.10 0.64 8.26
C ALA A 102 -2.27 0.48 6.98
N VAL A 103 -1.78 1.59 6.42
CA VAL A 103 -0.90 1.56 5.24
C VAL A 103 0.40 0.82 5.54
N ALA A 104 1.00 1.00 6.73
CA ALA A 104 2.20 0.28 7.14
C ALA A 104 2.00 -1.25 7.21
N VAL A 105 0.80 -1.70 7.54
CA VAL A 105 0.44 -3.13 7.49
C VAL A 105 0.36 -3.60 6.03
N ALA A 106 -0.38 -2.89 5.18
CA ALA A 106 -0.57 -3.27 3.78
C ALA A 106 0.73 -3.23 2.95
N GLN A 107 1.72 -2.42 3.36
CA GLN A 107 3.03 -2.33 2.69
C GLN A 107 3.89 -3.59 2.80
N ASP A 108 3.61 -4.48 3.72
CA ASP A 108 4.47 -5.61 4.04
C ASP A 108 3.65 -6.88 4.24
N ARG A 109 3.81 -7.85 3.33
CA ARG A 109 3.02 -9.09 3.30
C ARG A 109 3.17 -9.92 4.58
N ASN A 110 4.32 -9.88 5.25
CA ASN A 110 4.51 -10.59 6.52
C ASN A 110 3.70 -9.92 7.64
N ARG A 111 3.68 -8.58 7.67
CA ARG A 111 2.85 -7.81 8.63
C ARG A 111 1.37 -7.97 8.33
N GLU A 112 0.99 -7.92 7.07
CA GLU A 112 -0.40 -8.09 6.62
C GLU A 112 -0.94 -9.46 7.04
N LYS A 113 -0.20 -10.55 6.77
CA LYS A 113 -0.60 -11.90 7.18
C LYS A 113 -0.72 -12.03 8.69
N HIS A 114 0.26 -11.51 9.42
CA HIS A 114 0.20 -11.49 10.87
C HIS A 114 -1.02 -10.72 11.39
N PHE A 115 -1.32 -9.55 10.83
CA PHE A 115 -2.49 -8.77 11.21
C PHE A 115 -3.80 -9.51 10.93
N ILE A 116 -3.95 -10.07 9.72
CA ILE A 116 -5.17 -10.80 9.32
C ILE A 116 -5.40 -12.01 10.23
N GLU A 117 -4.36 -12.79 10.51
CA GLU A 117 -4.46 -14.01 11.31
C GLU A 117 -4.57 -13.73 12.81
N SER A 118 -3.67 -12.89 13.36
CA SER A 118 -3.52 -12.74 14.81
C SER A 118 -4.37 -11.63 15.40
N VAL A 119 -4.72 -10.60 14.61
CA VAL A 119 -5.51 -9.45 15.10
C VAL A 119 -6.94 -9.51 14.59
N ALA A 120 -7.14 -9.75 13.29
CA ALA A 120 -8.48 -9.86 12.72
C ALA A 120 -9.10 -11.26 12.89
N HIS A 121 -8.32 -12.26 13.29
CA HIS A 121 -8.74 -13.66 13.47
C HIS A 121 -9.38 -14.28 12.23
N VAL A 122 -8.89 -13.91 11.05
CA VAL A 122 -9.31 -14.46 9.76
C VAL A 122 -8.29 -15.48 9.28
N PRO A 123 -8.70 -16.70 8.91
CA PRO A 123 -7.79 -17.72 8.39
C PRO A 123 -7.07 -17.25 7.12
N VAL A 124 -5.76 -17.51 7.06
CA VAL A 124 -4.93 -17.24 5.88
C VAL A 124 -4.30 -18.54 5.37
N ALA A 125 -3.78 -18.52 4.15
CA ALA A 125 -2.99 -19.65 3.65
C ALA A 125 -1.78 -19.90 4.58
N PRO A 126 -1.43 -21.18 4.86
CA PRO A 126 -0.21 -21.49 5.60
C PRO A 126 0.99 -20.78 4.96
N HIS A 127 1.81 -20.14 5.78
CA HIS A 127 2.91 -19.31 5.28
C HIS A 127 4.07 -19.28 6.27
N CYS A 128 5.24 -18.89 5.79
CA CYS A 128 6.38 -18.54 6.63
C CYS A 128 7.20 -17.40 5.98
N ARG A 129 7.93 -16.66 6.79
CA ARG A 129 8.87 -15.65 6.33
C ARG A 129 10.14 -16.31 5.83
N ILE A 130 10.71 -15.77 4.74
CA ILE A 130 12.00 -16.16 4.19
C ILE A 130 12.86 -14.89 4.07
N SER A 131 13.85 -14.76 4.92
CA SER A 131 14.77 -13.61 4.96
C SER A 131 16.23 -14.00 4.82
N ALA A 132 16.54 -15.30 4.97
CA ALA A 132 17.89 -15.86 4.86
C ALA A 132 17.85 -17.28 4.36
N GLN A 133 19.01 -17.80 3.94
CA GLN A 133 19.17 -19.19 3.50
C GLN A 133 18.78 -20.20 4.61
N SER A 134 19.07 -19.87 5.87
CA SER A 134 18.70 -20.72 7.02
C SER A 134 17.18 -20.90 7.16
N ASP A 135 16.38 -19.90 6.74
CA ASP A 135 14.93 -20.01 6.80
C ASP A 135 14.43 -21.06 5.81
N ILE A 136 15.08 -21.15 4.63
CA ILE A 136 14.75 -22.13 3.58
C ILE A 136 14.96 -23.55 4.10
N GLU A 137 16.02 -23.79 4.86
CA GLU A 137 16.32 -25.11 5.44
C GLU A 137 15.27 -25.54 6.47
N ALA A 138 14.68 -24.57 7.17
CA ALA A 138 13.67 -24.80 8.20
C ALA A 138 12.22 -24.94 7.65
N VAL A 139 11.99 -24.70 6.35
CA VAL A 139 10.65 -24.83 5.76
C VAL A 139 10.14 -26.26 5.86
N GLU A 140 8.92 -26.43 6.33
CA GLU A 140 8.27 -27.74 6.33
C GLU A 140 7.85 -28.17 4.92
N ASP A 141 8.06 -29.44 4.58
CA ASP A 141 7.70 -29.99 3.27
C ASP A 141 6.19 -29.91 2.98
N SER A 142 5.36 -29.83 4.00
CA SER A 142 3.91 -29.67 3.92
C SER A 142 3.47 -28.34 3.30
N LEU A 143 4.35 -27.33 3.24
CA LEU A 143 4.09 -26.05 2.59
C LEU A 143 4.09 -26.13 1.07
N PHE A 144 4.82 -27.09 0.48
CA PHE A 144 4.88 -27.24 -0.97
C PHE A 144 3.66 -27.99 -1.55
N PRO A 145 3.22 -27.65 -2.78
CA PRO A 145 3.71 -26.54 -3.61
C PRO A 145 3.33 -25.17 -3.04
N ALA A 146 4.18 -24.15 -3.27
CA ALA A 146 4.07 -22.85 -2.67
C ALA A 146 4.34 -21.71 -3.67
N ILE A 147 4.13 -20.47 -3.21
CA ILE A 147 4.47 -19.26 -3.95
C ILE A 147 5.39 -18.42 -3.05
N LEU A 148 6.61 -18.17 -3.51
CA LEU A 148 7.50 -17.20 -2.88
C LEU A 148 7.17 -15.81 -3.42
N LYS A 149 6.94 -14.83 -2.52
CA LYS A 149 6.62 -13.44 -2.87
C LYS A 149 7.55 -12.50 -2.13
N THR A 150 8.02 -11.43 -2.78
CA THR A 150 8.71 -10.36 -2.05
C THR A 150 7.78 -9.77 -1.00
N ALA A 151 8.30 -9.51 0.20
CA ALA A 151 7.50 -8.96 1.29
C ALA A 151 6.95 -7.57 0.96
N ARG A 152 7.67 -6.79 0.16
CA ARG A 152 7.33 -5.42 -0.22
C ARG A 152 7.47 -5.20 -1.72
N LEU A 153 6.80 -4.16 -2.23
CA LEU A 153 6.92 -3.67 -3.62
C LEU A 153 6.56 -4.68 -4.71
N GLY A 154 5.86 -5.77 -4.38
CA GLY A 154 5.34 -6.72 -5.37
C GLY A 154 3.97 -6.28 -5.88
N TYR A 155 3.82 -6.16 -7.20
CA TYR A 155 2.55 -5.80 -7.85
C TYR A 155 2.40 -6.55 -9.18
N ASP A 156 1.17 -6.78 -9.63
CA ASP A 156 0.81 -7.38 -10.92
C ASP A 156 1.61 -8.65 -11.27
N GLY A 157 1.80 -9.54 -10.29
CA GLY A 157 2.58 -10.77 -10.47
C GLY A 157 4.10 -10.60 -10.44
N LYS A 158 4.62 -9.37 -10.38
CA LYS A 158 6.04 -9.11 -10.19
C LYS A 158 6.47 -9.41 -8.76
N GLY A 159 7.69 -9.95 -8.62
CA GLY A 159 8.23 -10.32 -7.32
C GLY A 159 7.57 -11.58 -6.72
N GLN A 160 7.02 -12.49 -7.55
CA GLN A 160 6.53 -13.79 -7.10
C GLN A 160 7.00 -14.93 -8.01
N VAL A 161 7.29 -16.06 -7.40
CA VAL A 161 7.80 -17.27 -8.07
C VAL A 161 7.08 -18.50 -7.50
N LEU A 162 6.59 -19.37 -8.40
CA LEU A 162 6.04 -20.67 -8.02
C LEU A 162 7.20 -21.61 -7.67
N VAL A 163 7.04 -22.36 -6.58
CA VAL A 163 8.06 -23.32 -6.10
C VAL A 163 7.39 -24.63 -5.70
N ASP A 164 7.91 -25.72 -6.21
CA ASP A 164 7.36 -27.06 -5.93
C ASP A 164 8.21 -27.84 -4.93
N SER A 165 9.42 -27.35 -4.61
CA SER A 165 10.35 -27.98 -3.69
C SER A 165 11.24 -26.95 -2.97
N ARG A 166 11.93 -27.41 -1.91
CA ARG A 166 12.93 -26.60 -1.20
C ARG A 166 14.09 -26.17 -2.13
N GLN A 167 14.46 -27.01 -3.09
CA GLN A 167 15.49 -26.68 -4.07
C GLN A 167 15.03 -25.55 -5.01
N ASP A 168 13.76 -25.58 -5.43
CA ASP A 168 13.18 -24.49 -6.23
C ASP A 168 13.11 -23.20 -5.42
N LEU A 169 12.75 -23.30 -4.13
CA LEU A 169 12.68 -22.16 -3.21
C LEU A 169 14.05 -21.48 -3.08
N ALA A 170 15.15 -22.23 -2.96
CA ALA A 170 16.49 -21.65 -2.90
C ALA A 170 16.81 -20.85 -4.18
N ARG A 171 16.54 -21.43 -5.36
CA ARG A 171 16.74 -20.73 -6.65
C ARG A 171 15.84 -19.50 -6.80
N ALA A 172 14.59 -19.61 -6.36
CA ALA A 172 13.66 -18.51 -6.41
C ALA A 172 14.11 -17.35 -5.51
N PHE A 173 14.57 -17.64 -4.29
CA PHE A 173 15.07 -16.64 -3.37
C PHE A 173 16.30 -15.89 -3.93
N GLU A 174 17.23 -16.62 -4.55
CA GLU A 174 18.37 -16.01 -5.26
C GLU A 174 17.90 -15.11 -6.42
N SER A 175 16.91 -15.57 -7.21
CA SER A 175 16.37 -14.81 -8.34
C SER A 175 15.66 -13.52 -7.92
N LEU A 176 15.15 -13.48 -6.69
CA LEU A 176 14.57 -12.30 -6.04
C LEU A 176 15.63 -11.50 -5.25
N HIS A 177 16.92 -11.74 -5.51
CA HIS A 177 18.06 -11.02 -4.92
C HIS A 177 18.16 -11.13 -3.39
N GLY A 178 17.62 -12.19 -2.79
CA GLY A 178 17.69 -12.44 -1.36
C GLY A 178 16.98 -11.38 -0.49
N VAL A 179 16.02 -10.65 -1.06
CA VAL A 179 15.23 -9.70 -0.30
C VAL A 179 14.26 -10.42 0.64
N ASP A 180 13.75 -9.70 1.63
CA ASP A 180 12.74 -10.25 2.54
C ASP A 180 11.50 -10.72 1.77
N CYS A 181 11.08 -11.96 1.99
CA CYS A 181 10.00 -12.64 1.28
C CYS A 181 9.02 -13.28 2.25
N ILE A 182 7.88 -13.67 1.72
CA ILE A 182 6.94 -14.60 2.32
C ILE A 182 6.75 -15.81 1.41
N LEU A 183 6.79 -17.00 1.97
CA LEU A 183 6.41 -18.24 1.30
C LEU A 183 5.00 -18.60 1.71
N GLU A 184 4.09 -18.69 0.75
CA GLU A 184 2.70 -19.05 0.99
C GLU A 184 2.36 -20.37 0.29
N LYS A 185 1.69 -21.28 1.00
CA LYS A 185 1.18 -22.52 0.40
C LYS A 185 0.25 -22.20 -0.76
N ARG A 186 0.49 -22.83 -1.92
CA ARG A 186 -0.40 -22.71 -3.08
C ARG A 186 -1.69 -23.49 -2.83
N LEU A 187 -2.77 -22.74 -2.60
CA LEU A 187 -4.09 -23.32 -2.41
C LEU A 187 -4.77 -23.61 -3.76
N LYS A 188 -5.55 -24.70 -3.80
CA LYS A 188 -6.45 -24.95 -4.92
C LYS A 188 -7.72 -24.14 -4.71
N LEU A 189 -7.77 -22.96 -5.29
CA LEU A 189 -8.92 -22.05 -5.15
C LEU A 189 -10.12 -22.59 -5.94
N PHE A 190 -11.30 -22.53 -5.32
CA PHE A 190 -12.58 -22.75 -5.99
C PHE A 190 -13.05 -21.45 -6.67
N LYS A 191 -12.86 -20.32 -6.05
CA LYS A 191 -13.25 -18.99 -6.52
C LYS A 191 -12.37 -17.91 -5.87
N GLU A 192 -12.12 -16.86 -6.63
CA GLU A 192 -11.59 -15.60 -6.11
C GLU A 192 -12.71 -14.57 -6.06
N VAL A 193 -12.75 -13.78 -5.02
CA VAL A 193 -13.71 -12.69 -4.84
C VAL A 193 -12.98 -11.43 -4.40
N SER A 194 -13.49 -10.28 -4.82
CA SER A 194 -13.03 -8.98 -4.36
C SER A 194 -14.17 -8.30 -3.60
N VAL A 195 -13.84 -7.66 -2.48
CA VAL A 195 -14.79 -6.88 -1.69
C VAL A 195 -14.21 -5.48 -1.52
N ILE A 196 -14.97 -4.47 -1.92
CA ILE A 196 -14.64 -3.07 -1.72
C ILE A 196 -15.47 -2.57 -0.54
N VAL A 197 -14.79 -1.96 0.42
CA VAL A 197 -15.41 -1.41 1.63
C VAL A 197 -15.07 0.07 1.71
N ALA A 198 -16.07 0.92 2.00
CA ALA A 198 -15.92 2.36 2.17
C ALA A 198 -16.59 2.81 3.48
#